data_6159eaa67bf18b6b2e1ca2811abaa67a
#
_entry.id   6159eaa67bf18b6b2e1ca2811abaa67a
#
_cell.length_a   1.000
_cell.length_b   1.000
_cell.length_c   1.000
_cell.angle_alpha   90.00
_cell.angle_beta   90.00
_cell.angle_gamma   90.00
#
_symmetry.space_group_name_H-M   'P 1'
#
loop_
_entity.id
_entity.type
_entity.pdbx_description
1 polymer ?
#
loop_
_entity_poly.entity_id
_entity_poly.type
_entity_poly.pdbx_seq_one_letter_code
_entity_poly.pdbx_strand_id
1 'polypeptide(L)'
;MHRLAILLLCIAFAAPALALRCGTGVVSEGDSTFELLQTCGEPTLTEHTERQVSYRIYDRVHGRYTTAYDTVPVEIWTYNFGPRRFIQRITIEDGRIKRIERGGYGY
;
A
#
# COMPACT_ATOMS: atom_id res chain seq x y z
N MET A 1 46.78 23.74 12.62
CA MET A 1 45.69 23.91 11.67
C MET A 1 44.70 22.77 11.83
N HIS A 2 43.61 23.06 12.47
CA HIS A 2 42.57 22.04 12.70
C HIS A 2 41.56 22.10 11.58
N ARG A 3 41.54 21.07 10.78
CA ARG A 3 40.44 20.89 9.84
C ARG A 3 39.34 20.17 10.58
N LEU A 4 38.31 20.91 10.93
CA LEU A 4 37.05 20.33 11.34
C LEU A 4 36.45 19.68 10.12
N ALA A 5 36.56 18.36 10.02
CA ALA A 5 35.75 17.60 9.12
C ALA A 5 34.33 17.61 9.69
N ILE A 6 33.49 18.47 9.17
CA ILE A 6 32.09 18.43 9.46
C ILE A 6 31.57 17.19 8.76
N LEU A 7 31.45 16.12 9.52
CA LEU A 7 30.72 14.93 9.07
C LEU A 7 29.26 15.33 9.03
N LEU A 8 28.79 15.71 7.84
CA LEU A 8 27.38 15.92 7.61
C LEU A 8 26.73 14.55 7.62
N LEU A 9 26.28 14.13 8.79
CA LEU A 9 25.49 12.92 8.92
C LEU A 9 24.11 13.25 8.35
N CYS A 10 23.94 13.04 7.05
CA CYS A 10 22.62 13.03 6.45
C CYS A 10 21.89 11.81 6.97
N ILE A 11 21.19 11.98 8.08
CA ILE A 11 20.22 10.98 8.54
C ILE A 11 19.04 11.08 7.58
N ALA A 12 19.10 10.29 6.52
CA ALA A 12 17.94 10.09 5.68
C ALA A 12 16.93 9.29 6.51
N PHE A 13 15.92 9.95 7.03
CA PHE A 13 14.76 9.26 7.56
C PHE A 13 14.00 8.67 6.38
N ALA A 14 14.44 7.51 5.90
CA ALA A 14 13.59 6.70 5.06
C ALA A 14 12.48 6.17 5.96
N ALA A 15 11.25 6.63 5.73
CA ALA A 15 10.09 5.96 6.28
C ALA A 15 10.19 4.48 5.90
N PRO A 16 10.07 3.53 6.85
CA PRO A 16 10.14 2.13 6.49
C PRO A 16 9.01 1.83 5.52
N ALA A 17 9.36 1.61 4.26
CA ALA A 17 8.43 1.08 3.29
C ALA A 17 8.04 -0.32 3.79
N LEU A 18 6.76 -0.51 4.15
CA LEU A 18 6.27 -1.80 4.55
C LEU A 18 6.32 -2.70 3.31
N ALA A 19 7.17 -3.71 3.39
CA ALA A 19 7.32 -4.71 2.36
C ALA A 19 6.90 -6.07 2.93
N LEU A 20 6.25 -6.86 2.11
CA LEU A 20 5.86 -8.21 2.46
C LEU A 20 6.87 -9.19 1.89
N ARG A 21 7.48 -9.99 2.74
CA ARG A 21 8.38 -11.04 2.32
C ARG A 21 7.64 -12.36 2.26
N CYS A 22 7.62 -12.97 1.07
CA CYS A 22 7.04 -14.28 0.84
C CYS A 22 8.13 -15.21 0.31
N GLY A 23 8.64 -16.10 1.16
CA GLY A 23 9.78 -16.94 0.80
C GLY A 23 11.03 -16.10 0.51
N THR A 24 11.57 -16.21 -0.70
CA THR A 24 12.72 -15.42 -1.13
C THR A 24 12.34 -14.12 -1.83
N GLY A 25 11.04 -13.95 -2.14
CA GLY A 25 10.55 -12.77 -2.83
C GLY A 25 10.03 -11.71 -1.90
N VAL A 26 10.00 -10.49 -2.37
CA VAL A 26 9.52 -9.33 -1.63
C VAL A 26 8.55 -8.56 -2.53
N VAL A 27 7.41 -8.17 -1.98
CA VAL A 27 6.46 -7.26 -2.62
C VAL A 27 6.30 -6.01 -1.78
N SER A 28 6.03 -4.90 -2.42
CA SER A 28 5.93 -3.59 -1.77
C SER A 28 4.82 -2.76 -2.39
N GLU A 29 4.50 -1.64 -1.76
CA GLU A 29 3.53 -0.70 -2.28
C GLU A 29 3.89 -0.29 -3.71
N GLY A 30 2.89 -0.23 -4.58
CA GLY A 30 3.03 0.05 -6.00
C GLY A 30 3.18 -1.18 -6.87
N ASP A 31 3.48 -2.33 -6.31
CA ASP A 31 3.56 -3.58 -7.07
C ASP A 31 2.17 -4.02 -7.56
N SER A 32 2.14 -4.74 -8.66
CA SER A 32 0.89 -5.20 -9.26
C SER A 32 0.31 -6.40 -8.51
N THR A 33 -1.00 -6.60 -8.68
CA THR A 33 -1.69 -7.79 -8.18
C THR A 33 -1.04 -9.07 -8.71
N PHE A 34 -0.59 -9.04 -9.97
CA PHE A 34 0.07 -10.18 -10.58
C PHE A 34 1.38 -10.54 -9.88
N GLU A 35 2.20 -9.54 -9.55
CA GLU A 35 3.44 -9.73 -8.80
C GLU A 35 3.17 -10.30 -7.41
N LEU A 36 2.11 -9.81 -6.75
CA LEU A 36 1.68 -10.30 -5.46
C LEU A 36 1.30 -11.79 -5.53
N LEU A 37 0.51 -12.17 -6.52
CA LEU A 37 0.11 -13.57 -6.71
C LEU A 37 1.31 -14.47 -7.02
N GLN A 38 2.21 -14.02 -7.87
CA GLN A 38 3.41 -14.80 -8.21
C GLN A 38 4.33 -15.00 -7.02
N THR A 39 4.50 -13.96 -6.20
CA THR A 39 5.46 -13.98 -5.10
C THR A 39 4.88 -14.64 -3.86
N CYS A 40 3.63 -14.34 -3.53
CA CYS A 40 2.99 -14.76 -2.27
C CYS A 40 1.91 -15.85 -2.46
N GLY A 41 1.47 -16.09 -3.68
CA GLY A 41 0.41 -17.06 -3.97
C GLY A 41 -0.97 -16.53 -3.62
N GLU A 42 -1.93 -17.45 -3.50
CA GLU A 42 -3.32 -17.13 -3.20
C GLU A 42 -3.46 -16.58 -1.77
N PRO A 43 -4.25 -15.51 -1.58
CA PRO A 43 -4.51 -15.02 -0.22
C PRO A 43 -5.41 -15.98 0.54
N THR A 44 -5.35 -15.91 1.86
CA THR A 44 -6.22 -16.69 2.75
C THR A 44 -7.66 -16.20 2.66
N LEU A 45 -7.84 -14.89 2.52
CA LEU A 45 -9.14 -14.25 2.43
C LEU A 45 -9.06 -13.08 1.46
N THR A 46 -10.09 -12.91 0.65
CA THR A 46 -10.26 -11.76 -0.23
C THR A 46 -11.56 -11.07 0.10
N GLU A 47 -11.50 -9.77 0.35
CA GLU A 47 -12.66 -8.94 0.60
C GLU A 47 -12.77 -7.86 -0.46
N HIS A 48 -13.99 -7.52 -0.86
CA HIS A 48 -14.27 -6.47 -1.81
C HIS A 48 -15.02 -5.34 -1.10
N THR A 49 -14.55 -4.13 -1.27
CA THR A 49 -15.19 -2.93 -0.73
C THR A 49 -15.04 -1.79 -1.74
N GLU A 50 -15.58 -0.64 -1.40
CA GLU A 50 -15.52 0.55 -2.24
C GLU A 50 -15.08 1.73 -1.40
N ARG A 51 -14.33 2.62 -2.03
CA ARG A 51 -13.92 3.89 -1.41
C ARG A 51 -14.49 5.04 -2.23
N GLN A 52 -15.16 5.96 -1.55
CA GLN A 52 -15.65 7.16 -2.19
C GLN A 52 -14.51 8.17 -2.33
N VAL A 53 -14.35 8.70 -3.52
CA VAL A 53 -13.40 9.77 -3.81
C VAL A 53 -14.16 11.00 -4.26
N SER A 54 -13.64 12.17 -3.93
CA SER A 54 -14.18 13.44 -4.38
C SER A 54 -13.14 14.18 -5.21
N TYR A 55 -13.60 14.89 -6.22
CA TYR A 55 -12.75 15.71 -7.06
C TYR A 55 -13.50 16.96 -7.49
N ARG A 56 -12.76 17.98 -7.90
CA ARG A 56 -13.35 19.24 -8.34
C ARG A 56 -13.47 19.25 -9.85
N ILE A 57 -14.67 19.61 -10.33
CA ILE A 57 -14.94 19.82 -11.75
C ILE A 57 -15.27 21.29 -11.96
N TYR A 58 -14.75 21.86 -13.04
CA TYR A 58 -15.11 23.21 -13.44
C TYR A 58 -16.40 23.17 -14.26
N ASP A 59 -17.44 23.84 -13.76
CA ASP A 59 -18.70 24.00 -14.46
C ASP A 59 -18.64 25.23 -15.34
N ARG A 60 -18.55 25.03 -16.65
CA ARG A 60 -18.47 26.12 -17.63
C ARG A 60 -19.77 26.89 -17.77
N VAL A 61 -20.91 26.26 -17.45
CA VAL A 61 -22.22 26.89 -17.55
C VAL A 61 -22.40 27.94 -16.46
N HIS A 62 -21.95 27.65 -15.25
CA HIS A 62 -22.10 28.51 -14.08
C HIS A 62 -20.81 29.23 -13.70
N GLY A 63 -19.70 28.99 -14.39
CA GLY A 63 -18.42 29.65 -14.16
C GLY A 63 -17.82 29.38 -12.77
N ARG A 64 -18.01 28.20 -12.21
CA ARG A 64 -17.54 27.85 -10.87
C ARG A 64 -17.14 26.39 -10.80
N TYR A 65 -16.36 26.05 -9.75
CA TYR A 65 -16.02 24.68 -9.44
C TYR A 65 -17.12 24.01 -8.61
N THR A 66 -17.41 22.78 -8.92
CA THR A 66 -18.31 21.94 -8.14
C THR A 66 -17.56 20.67 -7.71
N THR A 67 -18.03 20.06 -6.62
CA THR A 67 -17.45 18.80 -6.15
C THR A 67 -18.23 17.64 -6.76
N ALA A 68 -17.50 16.75 -7.43
CA ALA A 68 -18.07 15.50 -7.92
C ALA A 68 -17.54 14.33 -7.08
N TYR A 69 -18.30 13.24 -7.07
CA TYR A 69 -17.98 12.04 -6.30
C TYR A 69 -17.94 10.84 -7.23
N ASP A 70 -17.05 9.93 -6.91
CA ASP A 70 -16.95 8.65 -7.62
C ASP A 70 -16.59 7.56 -6.62
N THR A 71 -16.77 6.32 -7.01
CA THR A 71 -16.41 5.18 -6.19
C THR A 71 -15.28 4.40 -6.86
N VAL A 72 -14.29 4.02 -6.05
CA VAL A 72 -13.15 3.21 -6.50
C VAL A 72 -13.29 1.83 -5.85
N PRO A 73 -13.29 0.75 -6.65
CA PRO A 73 -13.30 -0.59 -6.09
C PRO A 73 -11.98 -0.87 -5.38
N VAL A 74 -12.08 -1.44 -4.18
CA VAL A 74 -10.94 -1.77 -3.33
C VAL A 74 -11.02 -3.24 -2.97
N GLU A 75 -9.93 -3.95 -3.14
CA GLU A 75 -9.79 -5.33 -2.67
C GLU A 75 -8.87 -5.35 -1.46
N ILE A 76 -9.22 -6.16 -0.47
CA ILE A 76 -8.38 -6.39 0.69
C ILE A 76 -8.04 -7.86 0.73
N TRP A 77 -6.76 -8.16 0.57
CA TRP A 77 -6.24 -9.51 0.61
C TRP A 77 -5.57 -9.76 1.95
N THR A 78 -5.98 -10.82 2.63
CA THR A 78 -5.41 -11.20 3.92
C THR A 78 -4.60 -12.46 3.76
N TYR A 79 -3.35 -12.42 4.19
CA TYR A 79 -2.45 -13.56 4.21
C TYR A 79 -2.19 -13.99 5.65
N ASN A 80 -2.45 -15.25 5.92
CA ASN A 80 -2.14 -15.90 7.19
C ASN A 80 -1.06 -16.95 6.95
N PHE A 81 0.16 -16.65 7.35
CA PHE A 81 1.32 -17.52 7.13
C PHE A 81 1.57 -18.47 8.32
N GLY A 82 0.63 -18.57 9.23
CA GLY A 82 0.72 -19.45 10.39
C GLY A 82 0.96 -18.72 11.71
N PRO A 83 1.01 -19.46 12.83
CA PRO A 83 1.02 -18.84 14.16
C PRO A 83 2.32 -18.13 14.53
N ARG A 84 3.38 -18.32 13.76
CA ARG A 84 4.69 -17.70 14.03
C ARG A 84 4.95 -16.42 13.25
N ARG A 85 4.01 -16.03 12.41
CA ARG A 85 4.13 -14.83 11.56
C ARG A 85 2.91 -13.95 11.74
N PHE A 86 3.10 -12.66 11.53
CA PHE A 86 1.99 -11.72 11.55
C PHE A 86 1.10 -11.90 10.33
N ILE A 87 -0.21 -11.74 10.55
CA ILE A 87 -1.16 -11.64 9.45
C ILE A 87 -0.87 -10.36 8.68
N GLN A 88 -0.90 -10.44 7.35
CA GLN A 88 -0.69 -9.30 6.48
C GLN A 88 -2.00 -8.97 5.76
N ARG A 89 -2.40 -7.71 5.82
CA ARG A 89 -3.55 -7.20 5.08
C ARG A 89 -3.06 -6.27 3.99
N ILE A 90 -3.43 -6.58 2.77
CA ILE A 90 -2.97 -5.84 1.60
C ILE A 90 -4.16 -5.18 0.94
N THR A 91 -4.14 -3.86 0.90
CA THR A 91 -5.17 -3.07 0.22
C THR A 91 -4.74 -2.86 -1.23
N ILE A 92 -5.59 -3.27 -2.15
CA ILE A 92 -5.36 -3.21 -3.58
C ILE A 92 -6.38 -2.28 -4.22
N GLU A 93 -5.90 -1.28 -4.94
CA GLU A 93 -6.70 -0.38 -5.74
C GLU A 93 -6.13 -0.32 -7.14
N ASP A 94 -6.98 -0.41 -8.15
CA ASP A 94 -6.60 -0.30 -9.55
C ASP A 94 -5.48 -1.28 -9.94
N GLY A 95 -5.56 -2.52 -9.42
CA GLY A 95 -4.62 -3.58 -9.73
C GLY A 95 -3.23 -3.41 -9.12
N ARG A 96 -3.07 -2.49 -8.17
CA ARG A 96 -1.79 -2.21 -7.53
C ARG A 96 -1.93 -2.21 -6.02
N ILE A 97 -0.88 -2.63 -5.33
CA ILE A 97 -0.80 -2.58 -3.87
C ILE A 97 -0.76 -1.12 -3.44
N LYS A 98 -1.77 -0.70 -2.70
CA LYS A 98 -1.87 0.64 -2.13
C LYS A 98 -1.23 0.71 -0.76
N ARG A 99 -1.46 -0.31 0.06
CA ARG A 99 -1.01 -0.34 1.45
C ARG A 99 -0.84 -1.78 1.92
N ILE A 100 0.18 -2.00 2.75
CA ILE A 100 0.44 -3.25 3.43
C ILE A 100 0.39 -2.98 4.92
N GLU A 101 -0.49 -3.68 5.64
CA GLU A 101 -0.67 -3.53 7.07
C GLU A 101 -0.43 -4.86 7.77
N ARG A 102 0.22 -4.80 8.92
CA ARG A 102 0.47 -5.94 9.76
C ARG A 102 -0.62 -6.05 10.81
N GLY A 103 -1.22 -7.23 10.95
CA GLY A 103 -2.14 -7.56 12.03
C GLY A 103 -1.44 -8.26 13.18
N GLY A 104 -2.22 -9.00 13.98
CA GLY A 104 -1.67 -9.87 15.02
C GLY A 104 -1.04 -11.13 14.43
N TYR A 105 -0.62 -12.04 15.31
CA TYR A 105 -0.09 -13.31 14.85
C TYR A 105 -1.16 -14.14 14.17
N GLY A 106 -0.73 -14.92 13.18
CA GLY A 106 -1.60 -15.85 12.49
C GLY A 106 -1.99 -17.06 13.34
N TYR A 107 -2.69 -17.99 12.74
CA TYR A 107 -3.18 -19.20 13.40
C TYR A 107 -3.19 -20.40 12.47
#